data_4896b5bf82ada88e2756c40d3cae0f84
#
_entry.id   4896b5bf82ada88e2756c40d3cae0f84
#
_cell.length_a   1.000
_cell.length_b   1.000
_cell.length_c   1.000
_cell.angle_alpha   90.00
_cell.angle_beta   90.00
_cell.angle_gamma   90.00
#
_symmetry.space_group_name_H-M   'P 1'
#
loop_
_entity.id
_entity.type
_entity.pdbx_description
1 polymer ?
#
loop_
_entity_poly.entity_id
_entity_poly.type
_entity_poly.pdbx_seq_one_letter_code
_entity_poly.pdbx_strand_id
1 'polypeptide(L)'
;MKPKLPPRIAVLLINLGTPDAPTAPAVRRYLRQFLSDPRVIEIPRFLWAIILNLFVLPSRPKRVAEAYASIWDGDSPMRNILNAQAEQLEPRLASANAPFRVTVHPAMSYGNPGLPDVMDKLRGEGVDHFVLLPVFPQYSATSSGAVYDAINKWALKQRNLPNYTIVKDYFAHPLYIKALADSIRRFQAKHGKPEKLMFSFHGIPQPYADKGDPYPSRCKCTAAQVAQELGLSADEWIISFQSRFGKQEWVK
;
A
#
# COMPACT_ATOMS: atom_id res chain seq x y z
N MET A 1 31.13 25.92 -18.78
CA MET A 1 30.03 24.96 -18.48
C MET A 1 29.86 24.90 -16.96
N LYS A 2 28.66 25.19 -16.42
CA LYS A 2 28.38 24.94 -15.00
C LYS A 2 28.50 23.44 -14.75
N PRO A 3 29.10 22.99 -13.64
CA PRO A 3 29.14 21.57 -13.32
C PRO A 3 27.71 21.06 -13.27
N LYS A 4 27.46 19.97 -14.01
CA LYS A 4 26.13 19.32 -14.01
C LYS A 4 25.92 18.74 -12.61
N LEU A 5 24.98 19.27 -11.87
CA LEU A 5 24.63 18.73 -10.55
C LEU A 5 24.30 17.21 -10.68
N PRO A 6 24.67 16.40 -9.71
CA PRO A 6 24.35 14.98 -9.76
C PRO A 6 22.84 14.79 -9.87
N PRO A 7 22.37 13.78 -10.62
CA PRO A 7 20.95 13.48 -10.75
C PRO A 7 20.31 13.30 -9.37
N ARG A 8 19.10 13.83 -9.20
CA ARG A 8 18.32 13.73 -7.96
C ARG A 8 17.25 12.67 -8.15
N ILE A 9 17.32 11.61 -7.34
CA ILE A 9 16.37 10.50 -7.37
C ILE A 9 15.54 10.56 -6.10
N ALA A 10 14.22 10.50 -6.22
CA ALA A 10 13.32 10.33 -5.08
C ALA A 10 12.70 8.93 -5.09
N VAL A 11 12.85 8.21 -4.00
CA VAL A 11 12.12 6.96 -3.73
C VAL A 11 10.85 7.32 -2.98
N LEU A 12 9.68 7.01 -3.55
CA LEU A 12 8.40 7.22 -2.90
C LEU A 12 7.89 5.90 -2.34
N LEU A 13 7.79 5.79 -1.01
CA LEU A 13 7.08 4.70 -0.34
C LEU A 13 5.59 5.02 -0.36
N ILE A 14 4.80 4.26 -1.11
CA ILE A 14 3.40 4.56 -1.37
C ILE A 14 2.52 3.56 -0.64
N ASN A 15 1.74 4.03 0.34
CA ASN A 15 0.75 3.22 1.05
C ASN A 15 -0.69 3.60 0.63
N LEU A 16 -1.67 2.79 1.07
CA LEU A 16 -3.08 2.98 0.73
C LEU A 16 -3.57 4.37 1.14
N GLY A 17 -3.29 4.73 2.37
CA GLY A 17 -3.71 5.99 2.94
C GLY A 17 -4.57 5.83 4.19
N THR A 18 -4.79 6.95 4.84
CA THR A 18 -5.48 7.04 6.13
C THR A 18 -6.13 8.43 6.26
N PRO A 19 -7.18 8.60 7.09
CA PRO A 19 -7.72 9.92 7.38
C PRO A 19 -6.68 10.86 8.00
N ASP A 20 -6.87 12.17 7.87
CA ASP A 20 -6.00 13.18 8.50
C ASP A 20 -6.17 13.23 10.02
N ALA A 21 -7.33 12.82 10.53
CA ALA A 21 -7.65 12.76 11.94
C ALA A 21 -8.73 11.68 12.20
N PRO A 22 -8.85 11.16 13.43
CA PRO A 22 -9.88 10.18 13.80
C PRO A 22 -11.22 10.87 14.08
N THR A 23 -11.67 11.74 13.15
CA THR A 23 -12.92 12.50 13.24
C THR A 23 -13.83 12.18 12.06
N ALA A 24 -15.14 12.21 12.27
CA ALA A 24 -16.11 11.90 11.22
C ALA A 24 -15.95 12.75 9.94
N PRO A 25 -15.66 14.06 9.98
CA PRO A 25 -15.38 14.86 8.78
C PRO A 25 -14.12 14.41 8.02
N ALA A 26 -13.02 14.12 8.72
CA ALA A 26 -11.78 13.66 8.11
C ALA A 26 -11.95 12.27 7.48
N VAL A 27 -12.57 11.35 8.22
CA VAL A 27 -12.91 10.00 7.72
C VAL A 27 -13.85 10.08 6.51
N ARG A 28 -14.84 11.00 6.51
CA ARG A 28 -15.73 11.18 5.36
C ARG A 28 -14.97 11.62 4.10
N ARG A 29 -14.00 12.54 4.22
CA ARG A 29 -13.15 12.96 3.08
C ARG A 29 -12.34 11.78 2.53
N TYR A 30 -11.67 11.06 3.42
CA TYR A 30 -10.89 9.88 3.09
C TYR A 30 -11.74 8.79 2.41
N LEU A 31 -12.88 8.40 3.01
CA LEU A 31 -13.77 7.39 2.44
C LEU A 31 -14.34 7.81 1.08
N ARG A 32 -14.64 9.11 0.89
CA ARG A 32 -15.10 9.61 -0.41
C ARG A 32 -14.03 9.41 -1.47
N GLN A 33 -12.78 9.75 -1.20
CA GLN A 33 -11.67 9.56 -2.13
C GLN A 33 -11.45 8.08 -2.43
N PHE A 34 -11.28 7.27 -1.41
CA PHE A 34 -10.99 5.83 -1.50
C PHE A 34 -12.10 5.05 -2.22
N LEU A 35 -13.35 5.22 -1.81
CA LEU A 35 -14.49 4.49 -2.38
C LEU A 35 -14.96 5.05 -3.73
N SER A 36 -14.46 6.22 -4.13
CA SER A 36 -14.72 6.75 -5.47
C SER A 36 -13.79 6.16 -6.54
N ASP A 37 -12.77 5.40 -6.16
CA ASP A 37 -11.85 4.80 -7.12
C ASP A 37 -12.51 3.60 -7.82
N PRO A 38 -12.54 3.59 -9.19
CA PRO A 38 -13.09 2.48 -9.94
C PRO A 38 -12.32 1.17 -9.79
N ARG A 39 -11.03 1.24 -9.40
CA ARG A 39 -10.23 0.05 -9.07
C ARG A 39 -10.68 -0.61 -7.78
N VAL A 40 -11.21 0.18 -6.83
CA VAL A 40 -11.68 -0.30 -5.54
C VAL A 40 -13.10 -0.83 -5.62
N ILE A 41 -13.98 -0.09 -6.33
CA ILE A 41 -15.40 -0.43 -6.49
C ILE A 41 -15.76 -0.46 -7.97
N GLU A 42 -15.92 -1.65 -8.54
CA GLU A 42 -16.27 -1.90 -9.93
C GLU A 42 -17.79 -1.92 -10.17
N ILE A 43 -18.53 -0.98 -9.59
CA ILE A 43 -19.94 -0.76 -9.85
C ILE A 43 -20.08 0.38 -10.88
N PRO A 44 -21.10 0.37 -11.78
CA PRO A 44 -21.36 1.48 -12.70
C PRO A 44 -21.34 2.83 -11.96
N ARG A 45 -20.53 3.78 -12.43
CA ARG A 45 -20.15 5.01 -11.73
C ARG A 45 -21.35 5.84 -11.23
N PHE A 46 -22.37 5.96 -12.09
CA PHE A 46 -23.56 6.71 -11.73
C PHE A 46 -24.30 6.08 -10.55
N LEU A 47 -24.52 4.77 -10.60
CA LEU A 47 -25.22 4.04 -9.54
C LEU A 47 -24.42 4.09 -8.22
N TRP A 48 -23.10 3.87 -8.32
CA TRP A 48 -22.24 3.93 -7.15
C TRP A 48 -22.17 5.33 -6.53
N ALA A 49 -22.14 6.39 -7.34
CA ALA A 49 -22.16 7.76 -6.83
C ALA A 49 -23.41 8.06 -5.98
N ILE A 50 -24.57 7.56 -6.38
CA ILE A 50 -25.81 7.67 -5.59
C ILE A 50 -25.65 6.91 -4.27
N ILE A 51 -25.27 5.65 -4.31
CA ILE A 51 -25.09 4.80 -3.12
C ILE A 51 -24.06 5.42 -2.16
N LEU A 52 -22.92 5.82 -2.67
CA LEU A 52 -21.84 6.40 -1.88
C LEU A 52 -22.29 7.67 -1.15
N ASN A 53 -22.91 8.62 -1.85
CA ASN A 53 -23.25 9.92 -1.26
C ASN A 53 -24.50 9.91 -0.39
N LEU A 54 -25.50 9.09 -0.71
CA LEU A 54 -26.76 9.06 0.04
C LEU A 54 -26.78 8.05 1.19
N PHE A 55 -26.00 6.97 1.11
CA PHE A 55 -26.05 5.90 2.09
C PHE A 55 -24.73 5.69 2.85
N VAL A 56 -23.61 5.59 2.13
CA VAL A 56 -22.33 5.22 2.77
C VAL A 56 -21.74 6.40 3.54
N LEU A 57 -21.58 7.55 2.90
CA LEU A 57 -20.95 8.73 3.51
C LEU A 57 -21.78 9.42 4.61
N PRO A 58 -23.11 9.34 4.64
CA PRO A 58 -23.88 9.80 5.81
C PRO A 58 -23.78 8.88 7.02
N SER A 59 -23.72 7.56 6.83
CA SER A 59 -23.88 6.58 7.91
C SER A 59 -22.56 6.06 8.51
N ARG A 60 -21.52 5.82 7.67
CA ARG A 60 -20.29 5.14 8.12
C ARG A 60 -19.25 6.01 8.83
N PRO A 61 -19.03 7.30 8.52
CA PRO A 61 -17.88 8.03 9.02
C PRO A 61 -17.77 8.11 10.54
N LYS A 62 -18.87 8.22 11.27
CA LYS A 62 -18.86 8.30 12.74
C LYS A 62 -18.30 7.01 13.35
N ARG A 63 -18.87 5.86 13.01
CA ARG A 63 -18.42 4.55 13.51
C ARG A 63 -16.97 4.24 13.10
N VAL A 64 -16.58 4.60 11.88
CA VAL A 64 -15.22 4.39 11.40
C VAL A 64 -14.23 5.33 12.11
N ALA A 65 -14.64 6.55 12.42
CA ALA A 65 -13.83 7.49 13.22
C ALA A 65 -13.58 6.97 14.64
N GLU A 66 -14.57 6.36 15.28
CA GLU A 66 -14.42 5.71 16.58
C GLU A 66 -13.41 4.55 16.53
N ALA A 67 -13.45 3.73 15.47
CA ALA A 67 -12.47 2.67 15.26
C ALA A 67 -11.06 3.22 15.00
N TYR A 68 -10.91 4.32 14.24
CA TYR A 68 -9.62 4.98 14.09
C TYR A 68 -9.12 5.58 15.41
N ALA A 69 -10.01 6.18 16.19
CA ALA A 69 -9.66 6.77 17.50
C ALA A 69 -9.08 5.73 18.47
N SER A 70 -9.57 4.49 18.43
CA SER A 70 -9.09 3.41 19.31
C SER A 70 -7.66 2.94 19.03
N ILE A 71 -7.12 3.23 17.84
CA ILE A 71 -5.76 2.86 17.43
C ILE A 71 -4.85 4.07 17.18
N TRP A 72 -5.38 5.29 17.41
CA TRP A 72 -4.66 6.53 17.11
C TRP A 72 -3.62 6.83 18.17
N ASP A 73 -2.37 7.02 17.73
CA ASP A 73 -1.26 7.34 18.63
C ASP A 73 -0.51 8.57 18.08
N GLY A 74 -0.95 9.75 18.51
CA GLY A 74 -0.47 11.03 17.97
C GLY A 74 -0.84 11.24 16.49
N ASP A 75 -0.71 10.19 15.70
CA ASP A 75 -1.14 10.12 14.29
C ASP A 75 -1.63 8.69 13.96
N SER A 76 -2.03 8.45 12.72
CA SER A 76 -2.36 7.11 12.22
C SER A 76 -1.14 6.19 12.32
N PRO A 77 -1.29 4.97 12.89
CA PRO A 77 -0.20 3.98 12.92
C PRO A 77 0.39 3.70 11.53
N MET A 78 -0.44 3.69 10.47
CA MET A 78 0.02 3.52 9.10
C MET A 78 0.99 4.64 8.68
N ARG A 79 0.67 5.90 9.01
CA ARG A 79 1.52 7.05 8.67
C ARG A 79 2.80 7.04 9.49
N ASN A 80 2.70 6.78 10.80
CA ASN A 80 3.87 6.67 11.68
C ASN A 80 4.86 5.59 11.20
N ILE A 81 4.35 4.40 10.85
CA ILE A 81 5.19 3.30 10.33
C ILE A 81 5.81 3.67 8.99
N LEU A 82 5.04 4.27 8.07
CA LEU A 82 5.56 4.64 6.74
C LEU A 82 6.64 5.71 6.84
N ASN A 83 6.46 6.70 7.73
CA ASN A 83 7.48 7.73 8.01
C ASN A 83 8.75 7.09 8.56
N ALA A 84 8.63 6.23 9.58
CA ALA A 84 9.78 5.52 10.15
C ALA A 84 10.50 4.63 9.11
N GLN A 85 9.77 4.01 8.19
CA GLN A 85 10.37 3.24 7.08
C GLN A 85 11.17 4.16 6.15
N ALA A 86 10.64 5.33 5.80
CA ALA A 86 11.33 6.30 4.94
C ALA A 86 12.61 6.81 5.61
N GLU A 87 12.54 7.22 6.88
CA GLU A 87 13.66 7.71 7.68
C GLU A 87 14.79 6.67 7.83
N GLN A 88 14.44 5.39 7.97
CA GLN A 88 15.43 4.31 8.08
C GLN A 88 16.01 3.89 6.73
N LEU A 89 15.26 4.02 5.64
CA LEU A 89 15.71 3.61 4.31
C LEU A 89 16.65 4.65 3.69
N GLU A 90 16.38 5.94 3.87
CA GLU A 90 17.15 7.01 3.22
C GLU A 90 18.66 6.93 3.49
N PRO A 91 19.16 6.81 4.76
CA PRO A 91 20.60 6.72 5.02
C PRO A 91 21.21 5.44 4.44
N ARG A 92 20.47 4.35 4.33
CA ARG A 92 20.95 3.09 3.73
C ARG A 92 21.16 3.21 2.23
N LEU A 93 20.33 4.00 1.54
CA LEU A 93 20.48 4.27 0.12
C LEU A 93 21.55 5.33 -0.15
N ALA A 94 21.68 6.33 0.71
CA ALA A 94 22.67 7.39 0.59
C ALA A 94 24.12 6.90 0.79
N SER A 95 24.33 5.85 1.59
CA SER A 95 25.67 5.29 1.89
C SER A 95 26.29 4.50 0.74
N ALA A 96 25.60 4.30 -0.35
CA ALA A 96 26.03 3.46 -1.48
C ALA A 96 26.88 4.22 -2.48
N ASN A 97 27.84 5.08 -2.15
CA ASN A 97 28.78 5.77 -3.06
C ASN A 97 28.25 6.06 -4.47
N ALA A 98 26.95 6.36 -4.57
CA ALA A 98 26.27 6.52 -5.84
C ALA A 98 26.58 7.91 -6.43
N PRO A 99 26.78 8.03 -7.74
CA PRO A 99 27.01 9.31 -8.41
C PRO A 99 25.72 10.17 -8.50
N PHE A 100 24.73 9.90 -7.64
CA PHE A 100 23.43 10.56 -7.58
C PHE A 100 23.00 10.75 -6.12
N ARG A 101 22.16 11.76 -5.89
CA ARG A 101 21.54 11.98 -4.57
C ARG A 101 20.19 11.26 -4.52
N VAL A 102 20.02 10.39 -3.54
CA VAL A 102 18.75 9.70 -3.26
C VAL A 102 18.09 10.32 -2.02
N THR A 103 16.80 10.54 -2.10
CA THR A 103 15.93 10.91 -0.96
C THR A 103 14.74 9.96 -0.91
N VAL A 104 14.19 9.71 0.29
CA VAL A 104 13.05 8.80 0.48
C VAL A 104 11.88 9.57 1.09
N HIS A 105 10.71 9.45 0.50
CA HIS A 105 9.52 10.20 0.92
C HIS A 105 8.32 9.28 1.04
N PRO A 106 7.50 9.42 2.11
CA PRO A 106 6.22 8.77 2.21
C PRO A 106 5.20 9.44 1.28
N ALA A 107 4.31 8.65 0.70
CA ALA A 107 3.17 9.13 -0.07
C ALA A 107 1.96 8.20 0.12
N MET A 108 0.76 8.71 -0.12
CA MET A 108 -0.49 7.99 0.04
C MET A 108 -1.26 7.95 -1.28
N SER A 109 -1.89 6.79 -1.57
CA SER A 109 -2.84 6.69 -2.70
C SER A 109 -4.09 7.52 -2.41
N TYR A 110 -4.54 7.54 -1.15
CA TYR A 110 -5.71 8.28 -0.69
C TYR A 110 -5.39 9.01 0.62
N GLY A 111 -5.87 10.25 0.76
CA GLY A 111 -5.52 11.12 1.90
C GLY A 111 -4.17 11.79 1.73
N ASN A 112 -3.53 12.18 2.86
CA ASN A 112 -2.32 12.99 2.86
C ASN A 112 -1.13 12.28 3.54
N PRO A 113 0.10 12.54 3.03
CA PRO A 113 0.45 13.33 1.85
C PRO A 113 0.09 12.60 0.54
N GLY A 114 -0.69 13.24 -0.33
CA GLY A 114 -1.14 12.65 -1.60
C GLY A 114 0.00 12.41 -2.58
N LEU A 115 0.01 11.27 -3.26
CA LEU A 115 1.07 10.91 -4.22
C LEU A 115 1.31 11.98 -5.29
N PRO A 116 0.30 12.54 -5.98
CA PRO A 116 0.52 13.60 -6.96
C PRO A 116 1.15 14.87 -6.37
N ASP A 117 0.72 15.27 -5.17
CA ASP A 117 1.20 16.48 -4.51
C ASP A 117 2.66 16.34 -4.08
N VAL A 118 3.05 15.15 -3.57
CA VAL A 118 4.44 14.83 -3.23
C VAL A 118 5.31 14.87 -4.48
N MET A 119 4.85 14.31 -5.60
CA MET A 119 5.59 14.34 -6.86
C MET A 119 5.77 15.76 -7.39
N ASP A 120 4.72 16.60 -7.34
CA ASP A 120 4.80 18.00 -7.78
C ASP A 120 5.76 18.81 -6.92
N LYS A 121 5.71 18.65 -5.59
CA LYS A 121 6.66 19.27 -4.66
C LYS A 121 8.11 18.90 -5.00
N LEU A 122 8.41 17.62 -5.12
CA LEU A 122 9.77 17.13 -5.36
C LEU A 122 10.30 17.54 -6.74
N ARG A 123 9.42 17.63 -7.74
CA ARG A 123 9.80 18.23 -9.05
C ARG A 123 10.19 19.68 -8.94
N GLY A 124 9.43 20.46 -8.16
CA GLY A 124 9.79 21.86 -7.86
C GLY A 124 11.16 21.97 -7.17
N GLU A 125 11.58 20.95 -6.44
CA GLU A 125 12.89 20.84 -5.79
C GLU A 125 13.98 20.30 -6.71
N GLY A 126 13.65 19.98 -7.97
CA GLY A 126 14.61 19.54 -9.01
C GLY A 126 14.85 18.03 -9.03
N VAL A 127 13.91 17.21 -8.61
CA VAL A 127 13.95 15.76 -8.80
C VAL A 127 13.59 15.42 -10.24
N ASP A 128 14.47 14.64 -10.91
CA ASP A 128 14.34 14.23 -12.30
C ASP A 128 13.95 12.77 -12.47
N HIS A 129 14.12 11.95 -11.41
CA HIS A 129 13.84 10.53 -11.46
C HIS A 129 13.11 10.09 -10.20
N PHE A 130 11.98 9.39 -10.37
CA PHE A 130 11.20 8.79 -9.30
C PHE A 130 11.29 7.26 -9.31
N VAL A 131 11.55 6.66 -8.16
CA VAL A 131 11.34 5.24 -7.92
C VAL A 131 10.09 5.10 -7.06
N LEU A 132 9.04 4.58 -7.62
CA LEU A 132 7.71 4.48 -7.01
C LEU A 132 7.56 3.06 -6.46
N LEU A 133 7.58 2.94 -5.14
CA LEU A 133 7.50 1.68 -4.42
C LEU A 133 6.17 1.60 -3.65
N PRO A 134 5.11 1.03 -4.25
CA PRO A 134 3.93 0.66 -3.49
C PRO A 134 4.31 -0.35 -2.41
N VAL A 135 4.01 -0.03 -1.14
CA VAL A 135 4.34 -0.93 -0.02
C VAL A 135 3.32 -2.07 0.11
N PHE A 136 2.85 -2.56 -1.04
CA PHE A 136 1.98 -3.72 -1.20
C PHE A 136 2.80 -4.84 -1.85
N PRO A 137 3.29 -5.82 -1.07
CA PRO A 137 4.16 -6.87 -1.62
C PRO A 137 3.48 -7.69 -2.73
N GLN A 138 2.19 -7.95 -2.58
CA GLN A 138 1.35 -8.64 -3.56
C GLN A 138 0.60 -7.60 -4.40
N TYR A 139 0.82 -7.60 -5.72
CA TYR A 139 0.05 -6.76 -6.63
C TYR A 139 -1.43 -7.12 -6.59
N SER A 140 -2.28 -6.11 -6.51
CA SER A 140 -3.69 -6.17 -6.88
C SER A 140 -4.06 -4.91 -7.69
N ALA A 141 -5.06 -5.05 -8.56
CA ALA A 141 -5.62 -3.89 -9.27
C ALA A 141 -6.19 -2.86 -8.27
N THR A 142 -6.71 -3.31 -7.13
CA THR A 142 -7.31 -2.46 -6.09
C THR A 142 -6.29 -1.71 -5.22
N SER A 143 -5.01 -2.05 -5.28
CA SER A 143 -3.93 -1.41 -4.52
C SER A 143 -2.85 -0.85 -5.45
N SER A 144 -1.90 -1.67 -5.89
CA SER A 144 -0.84 -1.22 -6.81
C SER A 144 -1.40 -0.69 -8.12
N GLY A 145 -2.47 -1.29 -8.67
CA GLY A 145 -3.10 -0.81 -9.90
C GLY A 145 -3.65 0.62 -9.77
N ALA A 146 -4.22 0.98 -8.62
CA ALA A 146 -4.67 2.34 -8.35
C ALA A 146 -3.50 3.35 -8.32
N VAL A 147 -2.31 2.93 -7.86
CA VAL A 147 -1.09 3.75 -7.91
C VAL A 147 -0.70 4.04 -9.36
N TYR A 148 -0.71 3.03 -10.24
CA TYR A 148 -0.45 3.23 -11.69
C TYR A 148 -1.43 4.24 -12.29
N ASP A 149 -2.73 4.13 -11.97
CA ASP A 149 -3.74 5.07 -12.47
C ASP A 149 -3.50 6.51 -11.97
N ALA A 150 -3.12 6.67 -10.69
CA ALA A 150 -2.80 7.98 -10.13
C ALA A 150 -1.60 8.64 -10.82
N ILE A 151 -0.52 7.86 -11.07
CA ILE A 151 0.67 8.31 -11.76
C ILE A 151 0.36 8.68 -13.22
N ASN A 152 -0.38 7.84 -13.93
CA ASN A 152 -0.76 8.10 -15.31
C ASN A 152 -1.62 9.37 -15.44
N LYS A 153 -2.58 9.57 -14.53
CA LYS A 153 -3.39 10.80 -14.48
C LYS A 153 -2.54 12.03 -14.16
N TRP A 154 -1.55 11.90 -13.28
CA TRP A 154 -0.61 12.96 -12.97
C TRP A 154 0.28 13.27 -14.18
N ALA A 155 0.84 12.25 -14.83
CA ALA A 155 1.73 12.37 -15.99
C ALA A 155 1.06 13.09 -17.18
N LEU A 156 -0.22 12.82 -17.44
CA LEU A 156 -1.00 13.49 -18.50
C LEU A 156 -1.08 15.02 -18.32
N LYS A 157 -0.88 15.54 -17.10
CA LYS A 157 -0.90 16.98 -16.82
C LYS A 157 0.47 17.64 -16.98
N GLN A 158 1.53 16.85 -17.12
CA GLN A 158 2.91 17.37 -17.16
C GLN A 158 3.33 17.71 -18.58
N ARG A 159 3.89 18.90 -18.79
CA ARG A 159 4.49 19.27 -20.07
C ARG A 159 5.89 18.64 -20.25
N ASN A 160 6.65 18.54 -19.17
CA ASN A 160 7.97 17.90 -19.12
C ASN A 160 7.90 16.73 -18.12
N LEU A 161 7.91 15.49 -18.60
CA LEU A 161 7.83 14.29 -17.79
C LEU A 161 9.21 13.94 -17.21
N PRO A 162 9.30 13.71 -15.90
CA PRO A 162 10.49 13.09 -15.31
C PRO A 162 10.55 11.61 -15.67
N ASN A 163 11.72 11.01 -15.47
CA ASN A 163 11.82 9.56 -15.50
C ASN A 163 11.13 8.97 -14.25
N TYR A 164 10.43 7.85 -14.40
CA TYR A 164 9.92 7.10 -13.26
C TYR A 164 9.92 5.60 -13.50
N THR A 165 10.19 4.86 -12.44
CA THR A 165 10.11 3.40 -12.39
C THR A 165 9.13 3.01 -11.31
N ILE A 166 8.21 2.08 -11.60
CA ILE A 166 7.24 1.56 -10.64
C ILE A 166 7.61 0.12 -10.31
N VAL A 167 7.81 -0.17 -9.03
CA VAL A 167 7.97 -1.55 -8.54
C VAL A 167 6.58 -2.18 -8.46
N LYS A 168 6.32 -3.13 -9.33
CA LYS A 168 4.99 -3.75 -9.44
C LYS A 168 4.62 -4.56 -8.20
N ASP A 169 5.52 -5.43 -7.76
CA ASP A 169 5.37 -6.31 -6.61
C ASP A 169 6.73 -6.91 -6.17
N TYR A 170 6.75 -7.48 -4.98
CA TYR A 170 7.93 -8.17 -4.42
C TYR A 170 7.51 -9.32 -3.50
N PHE A 171 6.35 -9.91 -3.75
CA PHE A 171 5.68 -10.95 -2.96
C PHE A 171 6.53 -12.20 -2.68
N ALA A 172 7.51 -12.50 -3.55
CA ALA A 172 8.41 -13.64 -3.47
C ALA A 172 9.89 -13.22 -3.33
N HIS A 173 10.16 -11.93 -3.05
CA HIS A 173 11.55 -11.49 -2.91
C HIS A 173 12.19 -12.13 -1.66
N PRO A 174 13.38 -12.79 -1.79
CA PRO A 174 13.96 -13.57 -0.69
C PRO A 174 14.14 -12.79 0.62
N LEU A 175 14.58 -11.53 0.56
CA LEU A 175 14.74 -10.69 1.75
C LEU A 175 13.39 -10.33 2.40
N TYR A 176 12.32 -10.19 1.61
CA TYR A 176 10.97 -9.97 2.14
C TYR A 176 10.46 -11.22 2.86
N ILE A 177 10.60 -12.39 2.25
CA ILE A 177 10.23 -13.68 2.85
C ILE A 177 11.01 -13.91 4.15
N LYS A 178 12.33 -13.70 4.11
CA LYS A 178 13.18 -13.81 5.31
C LYS A 178 12.74 -12.83 6.42
N ALA A 179 12.44 -11.59 6.08
CA ALA A 179 11.99 -10.59 7.07
C ALA A 179 10.68 -11.00 7.76
N LEU A 180 9.72 -11.58 7.01
CA LEU A 180 8.48 -12.13 7.56
C LEU A 180 8.78 -13.33 8.47
N ALA A 181 9.57 -14.28 8.01
CA ALA A 181 9.95 -15.45 8.81
C ALA A 181 10.68 -15.04 10.11
N ASP A 182 11.60 -14.10 10.02
CA ASP A 182 12.32 -13.60 11.20
C ASP A 182 11.40 -12.86 12.19
N SER A 183 10.37 -12.17 11.69
CA SER A 183 9.37 -11.54 12.58
C SER A 183 8.54 -12.59 13.32
N ILE A 184 8.16 -13.67 12.65
CA ILE A 184 7.44 -14.81 13.24
C ILE A 184 8.33 -15.52 14.26
N ARG A 185 9.59 -15.81 13.93
CA ARG A 185 10.55 -16.43 14.86
C ARG A 185 10.73 -15.60 16.14
N ARG A 186 10.86 -14.26 16.01
CA ARG A 186 10.96 -13.37 17.19
C ARG A 186 9.71 -13.40 18.05
N PHE A 187 8.52 -13.43 17.44
CA PHE A 187 7.27 -13.55 18.17
C PHE A 187 7.16 -14.89 18.91
N GLN A 188 7.48 -15.99 18.24
CA GLN A 188 7.45 -17.34 18.80
C GLN A 188 8.48 -17.50 19.95
N ALA A 189 9.66 -16.90 19.84
CA ALA A 189 10.66 -16.93 20.91
C ALA A 189 10.15 -16.28 22.20
N LYS A 190 9.26 -15.29 22.10
CA LYS A 190 8.68 -14.58 23.23
C LYS A 190 7.39 -15.21 23.77
N HIS A 191 6.57 -15.80 22.93
CA HIS A 191 5.21 -16.22 23.25
C HIS A 191 4.95 -17.72 23.11
N GLY A 192 5.95 -18.49 22.66
CA GLY A 192 5.81 -19.90 22.37
C GLY A 192 5.40 -20.19 20.92
N LYS A 193 5.65 -21.40 20.46
CA LYS A 193 5.27 -21.88 19.11
C LYS A 193 3.79 -22.26 19.12
N PRO A 194 2.98 -21.78 18.18
CA PRO A 194 1.57 -22.18 18.05
C PRO A 194 1.47 -23.60 17.45
N GLU A 195 0.34 -24.28 17.68
CA GLU A 195 0.05 -25.55 17.01
C GLU A 195 -0.06 -25.39 15.49
N LYS A 196 -0.65 -24.27 15.06
CA LYS A 196 -0.85 -23.96 13.64
C LYS A 196 -0.68 -22.47 13.35
N LEU A 197 0.06 -22.14 12.29
CA LEU A 197 0.23 -20.77 11.82
C LEU A 197 -0.81 -20.44 10.74
N MET A 198 -1.60 -19.39 10.94
CA MET A 198 -2.54 -18.89 9.95
C MET A 198 -1.97 -17.67 9.23
N PHE A 199 -1.81 -17.76 7.91
CA PHE A 199 -1.56 -16.60 7.05
C PHE A 199 -2.89 -16.00 6.61
N SER A 200 -3.24 -14.83 7.17
CA SER A 200 -4.50 -14.15 6.90
C SER A 200 -4.28 -12.95 5.98
N PHE A 201 -4.90 -12.99 4.79
CA PHE A 201 -4.86 -11.90 3.81
C PHE A 201 -6.22 -11.24 3.66
N HIS A 202 -6.21 -10.00 3.19
CA HIS A 202 -7.47 -9.35 2.80
C HIS A 202 -8.02 -10.03 1.55
N GLY A 203 -9.32 -10.36 1.53
CA GLY A 203 -9.96 -10.95 0.36
C GLY A 203 -10.19 -9.91 -0.75
N ILE A 204 -10.33 -10.39 -1.97
CA ILE A 204 -10.89 -9.62 -3.08
C ILE A 204 -12.11 -10.34 -3.65
N PRO A 205 -13.05 -9.66 -4.31
CA PRO A 205 -14.15 -10.30 -5.02
C PRO A 205 -13.64 -11.31 -6.04
N GLN A 206 -14.27 -12.49 -6.11
CA GLN A 206 -13.89 -13.54 -7.06
C GLN A 206 -13.84 -13.05 -8.51
N PRO A 207 -14.82 -12.24 -9.00
CA PRO A 207 -14.76 -11.71 -10.37
C PRO A 207 -13.53 -10.85 -10.68
N TYR A 208 -12.84 -10.27 -9.66
CA TYR A 208 -11.59 -9.54 -9.91
C TYR A 208 -10.45 -10.51 -10.24
N ALA A 209 -10.37 -11.62 -9.51
CA ALA A 209 -9.43 -12.69 -9.80
C ALA A 209 -9.71 -13.32 -11.17
N ASP A 210 -10.98 -13.55 -11.52
CA ASP A 210 -11.41 -14.12 -12.81
C ASP A 210 -11.05 -13.21 -13.99
N LYS A 211 -11.01 -11.90 -13.78
CA LYS A 211 -10.54 -10.90 -14.75
C LYS A 211 -9.00 -10.80 -14.84
N GLY A 212 -8.28 -11.62 -14.09
CA GLY A 212 -6.82 -11.72 -14.16
C GLY A 212 -6.06 -10.97 -13.06
N ASP A 213 -6.70 -10.55 -11.96
CA ASP A 213 -5.96 -10.02 -10.81
C ASP A 213 -5.13 -11.15 -10.15
N PRO A 214 -3.79 -11.07 -10.13
CA PRO A 214 -2.93 -12.15 -9.65
C PRO A 214 -2.84 -12.22 -8.12
N TYR A 215 -3.51 -11.33 -7.40
CA TYR A 215 -3.38 -11.18 -5.95
C TYR A 215 -3.52 -12.49 -5.17
N PRO A 216 -4.54 -13.34 -5.42
CA PRO A 216 -4.72 -14.57 -4.65
C PRO A 216 -3.55 -15.55 -4.82
N SER A 217 -3.03 -15.69 -6.05
CA SER A 217 -1.88 -16.57 -6.32
C SER A 217 -0.60 -16.04 -5.67
N ARG A 218 -0.42 -14.72 -5.63
CA ARG A 218 0.74 -14.09 -4.99
C ARG A 218 0.69 -14.20 -3.46
N CYS A 219 -0.48 -14.11 -2.85
CA CYS A 219 -0.68 -14.37 -1.42
C CYS A 219 -0.34 -15.81 -1.07
N LYS A 220 -0.85 -16.77 -1.86
CA LYS A 220 -0.54 -18.20 -1.69
C LYS A 220 0.97 -18.46 -1.82
N CYS A 221 1.63 -17.85 -2.80
CA CYS A 221 3.07 -17.97 -2.99
C CYS A 221 3.85 -17.39 -1.78
N THR A 222 3.50 -16.20 -1.31
CA THR A 222 4.13 -15.62 -0.10
C THR A 222 3.98 -16.55 1.11
N ALA A 223 2.76 -17.03 1.38
CA ALA A 223 2.51 -17.93 2.51
C ALA A 223 3.34 -19.23 2.42
N ALA A 224 3.35 -19.85 1.26
CA ALA A 224 4.12 -21.09 1.03
C ALA A 224 5.64 -20.88 1.21
N GLN A 225 6.20 -19.79 0.69
CA GLN A 225 7.63 -19.49 0.84
C GLN A 225 7.99 -19.13 2.29
N VAL A 226 7.15 -18.42 3.02
CA VAL A 226 7.38 -18.15 4.45
C VAL A 226 7.28 -19.44 5.27
N ALA A 227 6.31 -20.32 4.97
CA ALA A 227 6.20 -21.63 5.62
C ALA A 227 7.45 -22.49 5.36
N GLN A 228 7.94 -22.51 4.13
CA GLN A 228 9.18 -23.19 3.75
C GLN A 228 10.39 -22.60 4.49
N GLU A 229 10.53 -21.28 4.55
CA GLU A 229 11.62 -20.59 5.27
C GLU A 229 11.59 -20.85 6.78
N LEU A 230 10.40 -21.12 7.34
CA LEU A 230 10.21 -21.51 8.74
C LEU A 230 10.39 -23.01 8.99
N GLY A 231 10.50 -23.84 7.93
CA GLY A 231 10.59 -25.30 8.04
C GLY A 231 9.28 -25.97 8.47
N LEU A 232 8.13 -25.34 8.14
CA LEU A 232 6.81 -25.90 8.50
C LEU A 232 6.37 -26.97 7.53
N SER A 233 5.81 -28.08 8.07
CA SER A 233 5.09 -29.09 7.30
C SER A 233 3.72 -28.59 6.83
N ALA A 234 3.09 -29.28 5.89
CA ALA A 234 1.84 -28.83 5.27
C ALA A 234 0.66 -28.72 6.25
N ASP A 235 0.68 -29.48 7.34
CA ASP A 235 -0.34 -29.50 8.38
C ASP A 235 -0.13 -28.43 9.46
N GLU A 236 1.07 -27.83 9.57
CA GLU A 236 1.40 -26.79 10.55
C GLU A 236 0.97 -25.38 10.15
N TRP A 237 0.46 -25.18 8.94
CA TRP A 237 -0.01 -23.85 8.51
C TRP A 237 -1.25 -23.91 7.62
N ILE A 238 -1.97 -22.77 7.57
CA ILE A 238 -3.12 -22.57 6.68
C ILE A 238 -3.11 -21.15 6.13
N ILE A 239 -3.80 -20.96 5.01
CA ILE A 239 -4.08 -19.64 4.44
C ILE A 239 -5.56 -19.30 4.58
N SER A 240 -5.87 -18.03 4.82
CA SER A 240 -7.22 -17.52 4.89
C SER A 240 -7.33 -16.16 4.23
N PHE A 241 -8.49 -15.88 3.62
CA PHE A 241 -8.84 -14.56 3.10
C PHE A 241 -10.02 -14.00 3.90
N GLN A 242 -9.82 -12.82 4.50
CA GLN A 242 -10.77 -12.16 5.38
C GLN A 242 -11.44 -10.93 4.74
N SER A 243 -12.32 -10.27 5.50
CA SER A 243 -12.95 -8.98 5.16
C SER A 243 -13.94 -9.05 4.00
N ARG A 244 -14.68 -10.14 3.90
CA ARG A 244 -15.77 -10.31 2.94
C ARG A 244 -16.95 -9.41 3.29
N PHE A 245 -17.57 -8.81 2.29
CA PHE A 245 -18.80 -8.03 2.47
C PHE A 245 -19.71 -8.11 1.23
N GLY A 246 -21.00 -7.83 1.45
CA GLY A 246 -22.01 -7.88 0.39
C GLY A 246 -22.40 -9.32 0.00
N LYS A 247 -23.11 -9.44 -1.13
CA LYS A 247 -23.63 -10.73 -1.64
C LYS A 247 -22.70 -11.39 -2.67
N GLN A 248 -21.66 -10.68 -3.11
CA GLN A 248 -20.73 -11.15 -4.10
C GLN A 248 -19.85 -12.27 -3.54
N GLU A 249 -19.48 -13.23 -4.38
CA GLU A 249 -18.47 -14.23 -4.01
C GLU A 249 -17.09 -13.61 -3.88
N TRP A 250 -16.34 -14.07 -2.87
CA TRP A 250 -14.98 -13.61 -2.57
C TRP A 250 -14.02 -14.79 -2.62
N VAL A 251 -12.78 -14.50 -2.96
CA VAL A 251 -11.68 -15.47 -2.93
C VAL A 251 -11.61 -16.16 -1.57
N LYS A 252 -11.36 -17.48 -1.60
CA LYS A 252 -11.28 -18.38 -0.43
C LYS A 252 -9.87 -18.91 -0.26
#